data_0841e3872bc1eb0fb750a971d038ad5c
#
_entry.id   0841e3872bc1eb0fb750a971d038ad5c
#
_cell.length_a   1.000
_cell.length_b   1.000
_cell.length_c   1.000
_cell.angle_alpha   90.00
_cell.angle_beta   90.00
_cell.angle_gamma   90.00
#
_symmetry.space_group_name_H-M   'P 1'
#
loop_
_entity.id
_entity.type
_entity.pdbx_description
1 polymer ?
#
loop_
_entity_poly.entity_id
_entity_poly.type
_entity_poly.pdbx_seq_one_letter_code
_entity_poly.pdbx_strand_id
1 'polypeptide(L)'
;MFEGKCLIVEGRSDKLQIEPILNENVTILRTNGTIGVHQLEELLDPYESCELFTFFDADTSGDKLRALMDRHYPEAEHLRTMPTYKEVETTPRKVLAMILLRAHFSIHNEYIL
;
A
#
# COMPACT_ATOMS: atom_id res chain seq x y z
N MET A 1 17.46 8.05 -9.08
CA MET A 1 16.54 8.42 -7.99
C MET A 1 15.12 8.20 -8.44
N PHE A 2 14.31 7.56 -7.62
CA PHE A 2 12.91 7.28 -7.96
C PHE A 2 12.04 8.42 -7.44
N GLU A 3 11.07 8.83 -8.26
CA GLU A 3 10.08 9.85 -7.90
C GLU A 3 8.68 9.29 -8.12
N GLY A 4 7.66 9.97 -7.62
CA GLY A 4 6.28 9.57 -7.77
C GLY A 4 5.74 8.91 -6.52
N LYS A 5 4.91 7.89 -6.70
CA LYS A 5 4.23 7.22 -5.59
C LYS A 5 4.74 5.81 -5.38
N CYS A 6 4.91 5.45 -4.12
CA CYS A 6 5.25 4.10 -3.68
C CYS A 6 4.13 3.58 -2.81
N LEU A 7 3.63 2.41 -3.13
CA LEU A 7 2.59 1.75 -2.34
C LEU A 7 3.18 0.48 -1.73
N ILE A 8 3.12 0.38 -0.41
CA ILE A 8 3.72 -0.73 0.32
C ILE A 8 2.60 -1.65 0.80
N VAL A 9 2.67 -2.91 0.40
CA VAL A 9 1.71 -3.95 0.75
C VAL A 9 2.42 -5.11 1.43
N GLU A 10 1.67 -6.07 1.98
CA GLU A 10 2.28 -7.19 2.70
C GLU A 10 2.76 -8.30 1.77
N GLY A 11 1.98 -8.65 0.77
CA GLY A 11 2.28 -9.82 -0.05
C GLY A 11 2.00 -9.67 -1.53
N ARG A 12 2.36 -10.73 -2.25
CA ARG A 12 2.20 -10.79 -3.70
C ARG A 12 0.72 -10.74 -4.12
N SER A 13 -0.13 -11.41 -3.36
CA SER A 13 -1.58 -11.44 -3.68
C SER A 13 -2.18 -10.05 -3.60
N ASP A 14 -1.74 -9.24 -2.64
CA ASP A 14 -2.19 -7.86 -2.50
C ASP A 14 -1.77 -7.03 -3.71
N LYS A 15 -0.52 -7.17 -4.12
CA LYS A 15 0.00 -6.49 -5.31
C LYS A 15 -0.79 -6.86 -6.54
N LEU A 16 -1.05 -8.15 -6.74
CA LEU A 16 -1.78 -8.64 -7.92
C LEU A 16 -3.24 -8.15 -7.92
N GLN A 17 -3.81 -7.91 -6.76
CA GLN A 17 -5.17 -7.41 -6.64
C GLN A 17 -5.25 -5.91 -6.97
N ILE A 18 -4.23 -5.14 -6.58
CA ILE A 18 -4.19 -3.69 -6.74
C ILE A 18 -3.67 -3.25 -8.11
N GLU A 19 -2.64 -3.91 -8.59
CA GLU A 19 -1.92 -3.49 -9.80
C GLU A 19 -2.82 -3.21 -11.01
N PRO A 20 -3.83 -4.07 -11.33
CA PRO A 20 -4.70 -3.83 -12.49
C PRO A 20 -5.58 -2.58 -12.36
N ILE A 21 -5.80 -2.09 -11.14
CA ILE A 21 -6.68 -0.94 -10.88
C ILE A 21 -5.99 0.37 -11.24
N LEU A 22 -4.69 0.43 -11.03
CA LEU A 22 -3.91 1.67 -11.14
C LEU A 22 -3.70 2.09 -12.58
N ASN A 23 -3.97 3.36 -12.87
CA ASN A 23 -3.76 3.99 -14.18
C ASN A 23 -2.70 5.09 -14.10
N GLU A 24 -1.60 4.80 -13.42
CA GLU A 24 -0.42 5.64 -13.35
C GLU A 24 0.75 4.78 -12.88
N ASN A 25 1.96 5.30 -13.02
CA ASN A 25 3.13 4.59 -12.54
C ASN A 25 3.22 4.67 -11.02
N VAL A 26 2.98 3.55 -10.38
CA VAL A 26 3.13 3.39 -8.92
C VAL A 26 4.06 2.22 -8.68
N THR A 27 5.09 2.43 -7.88
CA THR A 27 5.95 1.33 -7.45
C THR A 27 5.26 0.61 -6.30
N ILE A 28 4.97 -0.67 -6.47
CA ILE A 28 4.36 -1.48 -5.41
C ILE A 28 5.44 -2.33 -4.77
N LEU A 29 5.69 -2.09 -3.49
CA LEU A 29 6.68 -2.82 -2.70
C LEU A 29 5.99 -3.76 -1.73
N ARG A 30 6.62 -4.89 -1.45
CA ARG A 30 6.06 -5.92 -0.56
C ARG A 30 6.99 -6.12 0.63
N THR A 31 6.42 -6.17 1.84
CA THR A 31 7.19 -6.48 3.03
C THR A 31 7.40 -8.00 3.19
N ASN A 32 6.53 -8.80 2.57
CA ASN A 32 6.53 -10.27 2.69
C ASN A 32 6.36 -10.71 4.15
N GLY A 33 5.41 -10.08 4.82
CA GLY A 33 5.12 -10.31 6.24
C GLY A 33 5.68 -9.20 7.11
N THR A 34 5.74 -9.45 8.42
CA THR A 34 6.35 -8.48 9.35
C THR A 34 7.87 -8.49 9.21
N ILE A 35 8.45 -7.29 9.24
CA ILE A 35 9.90 -7.11 9.08
C ILE A 35 10.44 -6.16 10.14
N GLY A 36 11.75 -6.20 10.37
CA GLY A 36 12.41 -5.26 11.26
C GLY A 36 12.78 -3.97 10.56
N VAL A 37 13.31 -3.02 11.34
CA VAL A 37 13.64 -1.68 10.83
C VAL A 37 14.72 -1.72 9.75
N HIS A 38 15.72 -2.58 9.87
CA HIS A 38 16.78 -2.65 8.85
C HIS A 38 16.26 -3.14 7.51
N GLN A 39 15.39 -4.13 7.53
CA GLN A 39 14.77 -4.65 6.31
C GLN A 39 13.86 -3.61 5.67
N LEU A 40 13.15 -2.84 6.49
CA LEU A 40 12.30 -1.76 6.01
C LEU A 40 13.13 -0.66 5.37
N GLU A 41 14.25 -0.27 6.00
CA GLU A 41 15.15 0.75 5.46
C GLU A 41 15.74 0.28 4.12
N GLU A 42 16.21 -0.96 4.04
CA GLU A 42 16.73 -1.50 2.77
C GLU A 42 15.68 -1.46 1.66
N LEU A 43 14.42 -1.80 2.02
CA LEU A 43 13.33 -1.79 1.06
C LEU A 43 13.03 -0.38 0.55
N LEU A 44 13.06 0.62 1.43
CA LEU A 44 12.60 1.98 1.12
C LEU A 44 13.71 2.96 0.74
N ASP A 45 14.97 2.66 1.04
CA ASP A 45 16.09 3.56 0.71
C ASP A 45 16.09 4.04 -0.74
N PRO A 46 15.89 3.17 -1.74
CA PRO A 46 15.90 3.63 -3.14
C PRO A 46 14.74 4.59 -3.47
N TYR A 47 13.73 4.67 -2.60
CA TYR A 47 12.49 5.39 -2.86
C TYR A 47 12.27 6.57 -1.91
N GLU A 48 13.34 7.10 -1.32
CA GLU A 48 13.22 8.19 -0.34
C GLU A 48 12.59 9.47 -0.90
N SER A 49 12.68 9.69 -2.22
CA SER A 49 12.08 10.83 -2.89
C SER A 49 10.62 10.61 -3.29
N CYS A 50 10.10 9.40 -3.07
CA CYS A 50 8.74 9.07 -3.43
C CYS A 50 7.77 9.45 -2.31
N GLU A 51 6.54 9.70 -2.71
CA GLU A 51 5.43 9.83 -1.77
C GLU A 51 5.04 8.43 -1.32
N LEU A 52 5.09 8.17 -0.02
CA LEU A 52 4.90 6.82 0.53
C LEU A 52 3.47 6.60 1.00
N PHE A 53 2.90 5.47 0.59
CA PHE A 53 1.59 5.00 1.02
C PHE A 53 1.72 3.56 1.49
N THR A 54 0.96 3.18 2.50
CA THR A 54 0.85 1.78 2.91
C THR A 54 -0.56 1.28 2.67
N PHE A 55 -0.71 -0.01 2.43
CA PHE A 55 -2.01 -0.65 2.32
C PHE A 55 -1.91 -2.03 2.94
N PHE A 56 -1.87 -2.06 4.26
CA PHE A 56 -1.73 -3.29 5.03
C PHE A 56 -3.10 -3.79 5.47
N ASP A 57 -3.17 -5.08 5.77
CA ASP A 57 -4.40 -5.71 6.22
C ASP A 57 -4.86 -5.16 7.58
N ALA A 58 -6.15 -5.26 7.86
CA ALA A 58 -6.73 -4.84 9.13
C ALA A 58 -6.63 -5.98 10.15
N ASP A 59 -5.39 -6.28 10.54
CA ASP A 59 -5.07 -7.34 11.50
C ASP A 59 -3.84 -6.96 12.34
N THR A 60 -3.43 -7.84 13.25
CA THR A 60 -2.30 -7.59 14.13
C THR A 60 -0.99 -7.38 13.36
N SER A 61 -0.77 -8.15 12.31
CA SER A 61 0.41 -8.00 11.47
C SER A 61 0.44 -6.64 10.80
N GLY A 62 -0.68 -6.22 10.22
CA GLY A 62 -0.81 -4.90 9.60
C GLY A 62 -0.61 -3.78 10.61
N ASP A 63 -1.12 -3.94 11.83
CA ASP A 63 -0.95 -2.95 12.89
C ASP A 63 0.52 -2.79 13.27
N LYS A 64 1.27 -3.89 13.35
CA LYS A 64 2.70 -3.85 13.63
C LYS A 64 3.48 -3.13 12.54
N LEU A 65 3.13 -3.39 11.29
CA LEU A 65 3.78 -2.74 10.15
C LEU A 65 3.46 -1.23 10.13
N ARG A 66 2.22 -0.84 10.40
CA ARG A 66 1.85 0.58 10.49
C ARG A 66 2.59 1.27 11.61
N ALA A 67 2.72 0.63 12.76
CA ALA A 67 3.46 1.20 13.90
C ALA A 67 4.95 1.39 13.56
N LEU A 68 5.54 0.44 12.84
CA LEU A 68 6.93 0.54 12.40
C LEU A 68 7.10 1.69 11.41
N MET A 69 6.18 1.84 10.46
CA MET A 69 6.19 2.95 9.51
C MET A 69 6.04 4.30 10.22
N ASP A 70 5.11 4.41 11.16
CA ASP A 70 4.88 5.66 11.90
C ASP A 70 6.13 6.10 12.64
N ARG A 71 6.93 5.15 13.11
CA ARG A 71 8.14 5.44 13.88
C ARG A 71 9.28 5.93 13.00
N HIS A 72 9.41 5.41 11.79
CA HIS A 72 10.56 5.66 10.92
C HIS A 72 10.24 6.45 9.65
N TYR A 73 9.00 6.44 9.21
CA TYR A 73 8.52 7.13 8.01
C TYR A 73 7.17 7.80 8.29
N PRO A 74 7.16 8.78 9.22
CA PRO A 74 5.89 9.35 9.70
C PRO A 74 5.08 10.10 8.64
N GLU A 75 5.69 10.46 7.52
CA GLU A 75 5.01 11.12 6.42
C GLU A 75 4.19 10.16 5.55
N ALA A 76 4.35 8.85 5.73
CA ALA A 76 3.61 7.86 4.94
C ALA A 76 2.12 7.90 5.27
N GLU A 77 1.28 7.86 4.24
CA GLU A 77 -0.16 7.79 4.41
C GLU A 77 -0.61 6.34 4.43
N HIS A 78 -1.40 5.98 5.43
CA HIS A 78 -1.92 4.62 5.57
C HIS A 78 -3.30 4.49 4.95
N LEU A 79 -3.40 3.71 3.88
CA LEU A 79 -4.69 3.32 3.33
C LEU A 79 -5.20 2.12 4.12
N ARG A 80 -6.50 2.04 4.32
CA ARG A 80 -7.09 0.99 5.13
C ARG A 80 -8.28 0.37 4.42
N THR A 81 -8.43 -0.95 4.57
CA THR A 81 -9.62 -1.64 4.11
C THR A 81 -10.81 -1.28 5.01
N MET A 82 -12.01 -1.52 4.50
CA MET A 82 -13.22 -1.37 5.30
C MET A 82 -13.27 -2.49 6.34
N PRO A 83 -13.91 -2.28 7.53
CA PRO A 83 -13.99 -3.32 8.55
C PRO A 83 -14.56 -4.65 8.07
N THR A 84 -15.44 -4.62 7.07
CA THR A 84 -16.05 -5.82 6.48
C THR A 84 -15.01 -6.68 5.77
N TYR A 85 -13.98 -6.05 5.19
CA TYR A 85 -12.93 -6.72 4.45
C TYR A 85 -11.61 -6.52 5.19
N LYS A 86 -11.18 -7.53 5.94
CA LYS A 86 -9.94 -7.47 6.71
C LYS A 86 -8.71 -7.42 5.83
N GLU A 87 -8.74 -8.19 4.75
CA GLU A 87 -7.58 -8.41 3.90
C GLU A 87 -7.70 -7.68 2.57
N VAL A 88 -6.58 -7.14 2.10
CA VAL A 88 -6.52 -6.47 0.80
C VAL A 88 -6.84 -7.47 -0.32
N GLU A 89 -6.27 -8.67 -0.26
CA GLU A 89 -6.44 -9.65 -1.34
C GLU A 89 -7.88 -10.13 -1.51
N THR A 90 -8.71 -10.09 -0.46
CA THR A 90 -10.12 -10.51 -0.53
C THR A 90 -11.09 -9.35 -0.69
N THR A 91 -10.59 -8.13 -0.68
CA THR A 91 -11.42 -6.93 -0.89
C THR A 91 -11.77 -6.81 -2.37
N PRO A 92 -13.06 -6.62 -2.72
CA PRO A 92 -13.42 -6.42 -4.13
C PRO A 92 -12.67 -5.25 -4.75
N ARG A 93 -12.26 -5.41 -6.02
CA ARG A 93 -11.47 -4.38 -6.71
C ARG A 93 -12.16 -3.02 -6.76
N LYS A 94 -13.48 -2.98 -6.89
CA LYS A 94 -14.22 -1.70 -6.87
C LYS A 94 -14.08 -0.98 -5.54
N VAL A 95 -14.02 -1.72 -4.43
CA VAL A 95 -13.81 -1.14 -3.10
C VAL A 95 -12.39 -0.63 -2.97
N LEU A 96 -11.40 -1.43 -3.40
CA LEU A 96 -10.00 -1.00 -3.42
C LEU A 96 -9.83 0.26 -4.27
N ALA A 97 -10.48 0.30 -5.43
CA ALA A 97 -10.43 1.44 -6.34
C ALA A 97 -10.94 2.71 -5.68
N MET A 98 -12.04 2.63 -4.92
CA MET A 98 -12.57 3.79 -4.19
C MET A 98 -11.60 4.30 -3.15
N ILE A 99 -10.93 3.38 -2.42
CA ILE A 99 -9.94 3.76 -1.41
C ILE A 99 -8.76 4.46 -2.07
N LEU A 100 -8.27 3.89 -3.16
CA LEU A 100 -7.15 4.46 -3.91
C LEU A 100 -7.50 5.82 -4.51
N LEU A 101 -8.71 5.95 -5.07
CA LEU A 101 -9.18 7.20 -5.65
C LEU A 101 -9.25 8.32 -4.60
N ARG A 102 -9.71 7.99 -3.40
CA ARG A 102 -9.78 8.97 -2.30
C ARG A 102 -8.40 9.43 -1.85
N ALA A 103 -7.39 8.59 -2.05
CA ALA A 103 -6.00 8.94 -1.76
C ALA A 103 -5.30 9.59 -2.96
N HIS A 104 -6.08 9.98 -3.98
CA HIS A 104 -5.61 10.69 -5.17
C HIS A 104 -4.76 9.85 -6.13
N PHE A 105 -4.96 8.54 -6.13
CA PHE A 105 -4.40 7.69 -7.18
C PHE A 105 -5.27 7.77 -8.42
N SER A 106 -4.62 7.76 -9.59
CA SER A 106 -5.32 7.63 -10.85
C SER A 106 -5.68 6.16 -11.06
N ILE A 107 -6.93 5.88 -11.34
CA ILE A 107 -7.43 4.51 -11.52
C ILE A 107 -8.15 4.36 -12.86
N HIS A 108 -8.23 3.14 -13.36
CA HIS A 108 -8.94 2.86 -14.61
C HIS A 108 -10.45 3.06 -14.43
N ASN A 109 -11.09 3.65 -15.44
CA ASN A 109 -12.52 4.01 -15.40
C ASN A 109 -13.43 2.83 -15.12
N GLU A 110 -13.07 1.63 -15.54
CA GLU A 110 -13.89 0.43 -15.32
C GLU A 110 -14.14 0.12 -13.85
N TYR A 111 -13.32 0.68 -12.94
CA TYR A 111 -13.45 0.47 -11.50
C TYR A 111 -14.17 1.61 -10.78
N ILE A 112 -14.52 2.68 -11.48
CA ILE A 112 -15.13 3.86 -10.85
C ILE A 112 -16.64 3.72 -10.64
N LEU A 113 -17.30 2.89 -11.40
CA LEU A 113 -18.76 2.73 -11.37
C LEU A 113 -19.28 1.93 -10.18
#